data_56e19a2855905194176138519b7a2eab
#
_entry.id   56e19a2855905194176138519b7a2eab
#
_cell.length_a   1.000
_cell.length_b   1.000
_cell.length_c   1.000
_cell.angle_alpha   90.00
_cell.angle_beta   90.00
_cell.angle_gamma   90.00
#
_symmetry.space_group_name_H-M   'P 1'
#
loop_
_entity.id
_entity.type
_entity.pdbx_description
1 polymer ?
#
loop_
_entity_poly.entity_id
_entity_poly.type
_entity_poly.pdbx_seq_one_letter_code
_entity_poly.pdbx_strand_id
1 'polypeptide(L)'
;MKKVAIYAGLFALLASPFAALASPAAQSTAKSDSGNVTITGRVSCSRFGLGSVTARKGMSVAQTIQYCATFQGAEFTLVSGNQIFRLTGDKNLLAKMSGQTVTVGGRLKTDEAAGTSYALMGTVEAISVAPAKN
;
A
#
# COMPACT_ATOMS: atom_id res chain seq x y z
N MET A 1 -16.86 22.11 73.42
CA MET A 1 -15.69 22.24 72.56
C MET A 1 -15.74 21.16 71.51
N LYS A 2 -16.08 21.50 70.33
CA LYS A 2 -16.20 20.59 69.24
C LYS A 2 -14.88 20.57 68.46
N LYS A 3 -14.20 19.47 68.51
CA LYS A 3 -13.02 19.26 67.68
C LYS A 3 -13.51 18.80 66.31
N VAL A 4 -13.39 19.67 65.34
CA VAL A 4 -13.63 19.31 63.98
C VAL A 4 -12.36 18.65 63.44
N ALA A 5 -12.43 17.38 63.26
CA ALA A 5 -11.35 16.67 62.56
C ALA A 5 -11.56 16.85 61.07
N ILE A 6 -10.73 17.64 60.49
CA ILE A 6 -10.68 17.77 59.02
C ILE A 6 -9.88 16.62 58.51
N TYR A 7 -10.59 15.62 57.98
CA TYR A 7 -9.93 14.59 57.19
C TYR A 7 -9.66 15.17 55.80
N ALA A 8 -8.44 15.59 55.64
CA ALA A 8 -7.93 15.85 54.33
C ALA A 8 -7.82 14.53 53.60
N GLY A 9 -8.81 14.23 52.82
CA GLY A 9 -8.80 13.07 51.90
C GLY A 9 -7.73 13.31 50.85
N LEU A 10 -6.68 12.58 50.97
CA LEU A 10 -5.65 12.51 49.96
C LEU A 10 -6.20 11.71 48.77
N PHE A 11 -6.78 12.40 47.82
CA PHE A 11 -7.08 11.81 46.55
C PHE A 11 -5.77 11.62 45.79
N ALA A 12 -5.22 10.42 45.93
CA ALA A 12 -4.22 9.97 45.03
C ALA A 12 -4.88 9.74 43.66
N LEU A 13 -4.77 10.72 42.81
CA LEU A 13 -5.04 10.58 41.39
C LEU A 13 -3.98 9.64 40.82
N LEU A 14 -4.33 8.39 40.79
CA LEU A 14 -3.63 7.43 39.95
C LEU A 14 -3.90 7.83 38.52
N ALA A 15 -3.07 8.70 38.00
CA ALA A 15 -2.98 8.90 36.57
C ALA A 15 -2.45 7.59 35.99
N SER A 16 -3.34 6.73 35.57
CA SER A 16 -2.98 5.59 34.75
C SER A 16 -2.42 6.14 33.45
N PRO A 17 -1.16 5.84 33.13
CA PRO A 17 -0.71 6.13 31.79
C PRO A 17 -1.46 5.15 30.89
N PHE A 18 -2.48 5.63 30.23
CA PHE A 18 -2.97 4.95 29.05
C PHE A 18 -1.83 4.97 28.05
N ALA A 19 -1.03 3.93 28.10
CA ALA A 19 -0.20 3.61 26.97
C ALA A 19 -1.17 3.33 25.81
N ALA A 20 -1.43 4.32 25.03
CA ALA A 20 -2.10 4.11 23.76
C ALA A 20 -1.19 3.21 22.95
N LEU A 21 -1.47 1.93 23.00
CA LEU A 21 -0.92 0.98 22.06
C LEU A 21 -1.48 1.36 20.71
N ALA A 22 -0.79 2.26 20.03
CA ALA A 22 -1.04 2.50 18.64
C ALA A 22 -0.81 1.15 17.95
N SER A 23 -1.89 0.51 17.58
CA SER A 23 -1.82 -0.74 16.86
C SER A 23 -1.18 -0.49 15.51
N PRO A 24 -0.02 -1.05 15.20
CA PRO A 24 0.63 -0.81 13.92
C PRO A 24 -0.05 -1.56 12.77
N ALA A 25 -1.14 -2.23 13.04
CA ALA A 25 -1.67 -3.23 12.13
C ALA A 25 -2.60 -2.68 11.05
N ALA A 26 -2.76 -1.39 10.92
CA ALA A 26 -3.80 -0.91 10.02
C ALA A 26 -3.29 -0.04 8.88
N GLN A 27 -2.12 -0.34 8.43
CA GLN A 27 -1.47 0.69 7.71
C GLN A 27 -1.48 0.59 6.23
N SER A 28 -2.38 -0.19 5.70
CA SER A 28 -2.70 -0.19 4.28
C SER A 28 -3.55 0.99 3.83
N THR A 29 -3.99 1.81 4.72
CA THR A 29 -4.64 3.05 4.33
C THR A 29 -3.60 4.06 3.89
N ALA A 30 -3.33 4.02 2.61
CA ALA A 30 -2.67 5.12 1.96
C ALA A 30 -3.47 6.38 2.21
N LYS A 31 -3.05 7.18 3.15
CA LYS A 31 -3.51 8.56 3.23
C LYS A 31 -3.08 9.25 1.96
N SER A 32 -3.97 10.03 1.42
CA SER A 32 -3.83 10.74 0.14
C SER A 32 -2.70 11.77 0.07
N ASP A 33 -1.89 11.86 1.09
CA ASP A 33 -0.77 12.78 1.10
C ASP A 33 0.46 12.11 0.52
N SER A 34 1.21 12.87 -0.28
CA SER A 34 2.51 12.45 -0.79
C SER A 34 3.40 12.05 0.38
N GLY A 35 3.58 10.78 0.58
CA GLY A 35 4.36 10.24 1.68
C GLY A 35 4.99 8.91 1.34
N ASN A 36 5.98 8.54 2.11
CA ASN A 36 6.59 7.23 1.99
C ASN A 36 5.58 6.15 2.39
N VAL A 37 5.39 5.18 1.53
CA VAL A 37 4.48 4.07 1.74
C VAL A 37 5.20 2.75 1.52
N THR A 38 4.69 1.71 2.16
CA THR A 38 5.09 0.33 1.90
C THR A 38 3.84 -0.46 1.60
N ILE A 39 3.74 -0.99 0.40
CA ILE A 39 2.55 -1.68 -0.08
C ILE A 39 2.94 -3.04 -0.60
N THR A 40 2.21 -4.05 -0.16
CA THR A 40 2.36 -5.42 -0.66
C THR A 40 1.24 -5.72 -1.63
N GLY A 41 1.60 -6.21 -2.80
CA GLY A 41 0.64 -6.56 -3.83
C GLY A 41 1.28 -7.30 -4.98
N ARG A 42 0.49 -7.57 -6.01
CA ARG A 42 0.96 -8.25 -7.21
C ARG A 42 1.27 -7.25 -8.32
N VAL A 43 2.42 -7.41 -8.93
CA VAL A 43 2.78 -6.62 -10.11
C VAL A 43 1.97 -7.09 -11.31
N SER A 44 1.26 -6.18 -11.92
CA SER A 44 0.39 -6.43 -13.06
C SER A 44 0.53 -5.30 -14.10
N CYS A 45 -0.35 -5.27 -15.05
CA CYS A 45 -0.43 -4.25 -16.09
C CYS A 45 -1.77 -3.53 -16.00
N SER A 46 -1.79 -2.26 -16.32
CA SER A 46 -2.98 -1.41 -16.23
C SER A 46 -4.18 -1.93 -17.03
N ARG A 47 -3.95 -2.71 -18.07
CA ARG A 47 -5.02 -3.30 -18.88
C ARG A 47 -5.84 -4.37 -18.18
N PHE A 48 -5.27 -5.02 -17.17
CA PHE A 48 -5.97 -6.09 -16.45
C PHE A 48 -6.74 -5.58 -15.24
N GLY A 49 -6.44 -4.38 -14.78
CA GLY A 49 -7.10 -3.79 -13.60
C GLY A 49 -7.02 -4.74 -12.39
N LEU A 50 -8.14 -4.94 -11.73
CA LEU A 50 -8.26 -5.90 -10.62
C LEU A 50 -8.44 -7.35 -11.08
N GLY A 51 -8.61 -7.56 -12.37
CA GLY A 51 -8.85 -8.87 -12.92
C GLY A 51 -7.64 -9.80 -12.88
N SER A 52 -7.91 -11.07 -13.03
CA SER A 52 -6.85 -12.06 -13.21
C SER A 52 -6.18 -11.88 -14.56
N VAL A 53 -4.86 -11.97 -14.56
CA VAL A 53 -4.11 -11.92 -15.81
C VAL A 53 -4.26 -13.25 -16.54
N THR A 54 -4.84 -13.20 -17.72
CA THR A 54 -4.89 -14.35 -18.61
C THR A 54 -3.62 -14.37 -19.47
N ALA A 55 -2.87 -15.44 -19.35
CA ALA A 55 -1.66 -15.61 -20.15
C ALA A 55 -1.99 -15.62 -21.64
N ARG A 56 -1.20 -14.89 -22.39
CA ARG A 56 -1.30 -14.86 -23.83
C ARG A 56 -0.81 -16.18 -24.40
N LYS A 57 -1.36 -16.61 -25.53
CA LYS A 57 -0.94 -17.86 -26.18
C LYS A 57 0.57 -17.87 -26.41
N GLY A 58 1.24 -18.88 -25.89
CA GLY A 58 2.69 -19.03 -25.99
C GLY A 58 3.51 -18.20 -25.00
N MET A 59 2.86 -17.52 -24.05
CA MET A 59 3.52 -16.72 -23.03
C MET A 59 3.09 -17.15 -21.63
N SER A 60 3.99 -16.97 -20.66
CA SER A 60 3.62 -17.04 -19.25
C SER A 60 2.82 -15.81 -18.82
N VAL A 61 2.24 -15.83 -17.63
CA VAL A 61 1.59 -14.67 -17.04
C VAL A 61 2.59 -13.50 -16.92
N ALA A 62 3.79 -13.77 -16.43
CA ALA A 62 4.82 -12.75 -16.29
C ALA A 62 5.20 -12.12 -17.65
N GLN A 63 5.41 -12.94 -18.66
CA GLN A 63 5.70 -12.47 -20.02
C GLN A 63 4.54 -11.65 -20.61
N THR A 64 3.32 -12.06 -20.34
CA THR A 64 2.13 -11.32 -20.78
C THR A 64 2.06 -9.92 -20.15
N ILE A 65 2.38 -9.80 -18.88
CA ILE A 65 2.44 -8.51 -18.19
C ILE A 65 3.56 -7.64 -18.74
N GLN A 66 4.74 -8.21 -18.94
CA GLN A 66 5.87 -7.49 -19.54
C GLN A 66 5.54 -6.98 -20.94
N TYR A 67 4.94 -7.83 -21.76
CA TYR A 67 4.51 -7.46 -23.10
C TYR A 67 3.49 -6.31 -23.06
N CYS A 68 2.52 -6.40 -22.19
CA CYS A 68 1.50 -5.37 -21.99
C CYS A 68 2.13 -4.01 -21.64
N ALA A 69 3.02 -3.98 -20.68
CA ALA A 69 3.64 -2.75 -20.22
C ALA A 69 4.69 -2.20 -21.19
N THR A 70 5.41 -3.07 -21.91
CA THR A 70 6.50 -2.66 -22.79
C THR A 70 6.02 -2.32 -24.20
N PHE A 71 5.18 -3.15 -24.77
CA PHE A 71 4.82 -3.05 -26.20
C PHE A 71 3.43 -2.46 -26.46
N GLN A 72 2.53 -2.50 -25.49
CA GLN A 72 1.18 -2.01 -25.66
C GLN A 72 0.96 -0.62 -25.05
N GLY A 73 1.99 0.02 -24.58
CA GLY A 73 1.92 1.34 -23.96
C GLY A 73 1.17 1.40 -22.64
N ALA A 74 0.93 0.24 -22.02
CA ALA A 74 0.34 0.17 -20.70
C ALA A 74 1.38 0.43 -19.61
N GLU A 75 0.91 0.64 -18.40
CA GLU A 75 1.76 0.90 -17.26
C GLU A 75 1.79 -0.31 -16.33
N PHE A 76 2.90 -0.47 -15.60
CA PHE A 76 2.93 -1.43 -14.50
C PHE A 76 2.01 -0.94 -13.38
N THR A 77 1.31 -1.87 -12.77
CA THR A 77 0.44 -1.61 -11.63
C THR A 77 0.74 -2.57 -10.49
N LEU A 78 0.45 -2.12 -9.29
CA LEU A 78 0.47 -2.93 -8.08
C LEU A 78 -0.98 -3.16 -7.66
N VAL A 79 -1.40 -4.41 -7.64
CA VAL A 79 -2.75 -4.80 -7.21
C VAL A 79 -2.66 -5.31 -5.78
N SER A 80 -3.23 -4.54 -4.86
CA SER A 80 -3.27 -4.86 -3.44
C SER A 80 -4.73 -4.97 -2.98
N GLY A 81 -5.23 -6.18 -2.83
CA GLY A 81 -6.64 -6.39 -2.52
C GLY A 81 -7.54 -5.80 -3.61
N ASN A 82 -8.38 -4.86 -3.23
CA ASN A 82 -9.28 -4.14 -4.14
C ASN A 82 -8.72 -2.79 -4.62
N GLN A 83 -7.45 -2.55 -4.36
CA GLN A 83 -6.79 -1.29 -4.70
C GLN A 83 -5.76 -1.49 -5.79
N ILE A 84 -5.66 -0.53 -6.67
CA ILE A 84 -4.66 -0.51 -7.74
C ILE A 84 -3.82 0.76 -7.60
N PHE A 85 -2.52 0.59 -7.70
CA PHE A 85 -1.56 1.69 -7.76
C PHE A 85 -0.79 1.61 -9.06
N ARG A 86 -0.60 2.72 -9.74
CA ARG A 86 0.38 2.78 -10.82
C ARG A 86 1.78 2.68 -10.23
N LEU A 87 2.64 1.95 -10.89
CA LEU A 87 4.05 1.85 -10.51
C LEU A 87 4.90 2.61 -11.49
N THR A 88 5.73 3.50 -10.98
CA THR A 88 6.80 4.14 -11.72
C THR A 88 8.14 3.79 -11.09
N GLY A 89 9.22 3.94 -11.81
CA GLY A 89 10.57 3.62 -11.35
C GLY A 89 11.34 2.80 -12.37
N ASP A 90 12.21 1.91 -11.89
CA ASP A 90 13.02 1.06 -12.75
C ASP A 90 12.17 0.01 -13.47
N LYS A 91 11.92 0.25 -14.75
CA LYS A 91 11.12 -0.64 -15.59
C LYS A 91 11.69 -2.05 -15.70
N ASN A 92 13.01 -2.18 -15.68
CA ASN A 92 13.65 -3.50 -15.76
C ASN A 92 13.38 -4.31 -14.48
N LEU A 93 13.43 -3.66 -13.35
CA LEU A 93 13.12 -4.29 -12.07
C LEU A 93 11.64 -4.69 -11.99
N LEU A 94 10.74 -3.80 -12.39
CA LEU A 94 9.31 -4.08 -12.42
C LEU A 94 8.98 -5.22 -13.40
N ALA A 95 9.64 -5.26 -14.54
CA ALA A 95 9.48 -6.34 -15.51
C ALA A 95 9.89 -7.69 -14.92
N LYS A 96 10.99 -7.75 -14.20
CA LYS A 96 11.45 -8.98 -13.53
C LYS A 96 10.49 -9.46 -12.46
N MET A 97 9.76 -8.55 -11.83
CA MET A 97 8.81 -8.85 -10.77
C MET A 97 7.39 -9.07 -11.28
N SER A 98 7.17 -9.03 -12.58
CA SER A 98 5.85 -9.19 -13.19
C SER A 98 5.15 -10.48 -12.75
N GLY A 99 3.90 -10.37 -12.33
CA GLY A 99 3.10 -11.49 -11.87
C GLY A 99 3.42 -11.99 -10.47
N GLN A 100 4.44 -11.46 -9.83
CA GLN A 100 4.84 -11.84 -8.48
C GLN A 100 4.18 -10.95 -7.44
N THR A 101 4.00 -11.49 -6.25
CA THR A 101 3.64 -10.70 -5.07
C THR A 101 4.90 -10.08 -4.49
N VAL A 102 4.90 -8.78 -4.38
CA VAL A 102 6.06 -7.99 -3.96
C VAL A 102 5.68 -7.00 -2.87
N THR A 103 6.66 -6.56 -2.13
CA THR A 103 6.55 -5.41 -1.25
C THR A 103 7.27 -4.24 -1.88
N VAL A 104 6.55 -3.18 -2.15
CA VAL A 104 7.06 -1.95 -2.77
C VAL A 104 7.16 -0.86 -1.72
N GLY A 105 8.35 -0.33 -1.56
CA GLY A 105 8.59 0.89 -0.80
C GLY A 105 8.79 2.06 -1.76
N GLY A 106 8.13 3.16 -1.51
CA GLY A 106 8.21 4.31 -2.39
C GLY A 106 7.39 5.49 -1.94
N ARG A 107 7.16 6.40 -2.84
CA ARG A 107 6.33 7.59 -2.61
C ARG A 107 5.00 7.44 -3.31
N LEU A 108 3.93 7.62 -2.55
CA LEU A 108 2.58 7.68 -3.10
C LEU A 108 2.25 9.11 -3.51
N LYS A 109 1.83 9.25 -4.75
CA LYS A 109 1.20 10.47 -5.26
C LYS A 109 -0.24 10.16 -5.62
N THR A 110 -1.17 10.90 -5.05
CA THR A 110 -2.58 10.79 -5.42
C THR A 110 -2.81 11.57 -6.70
N ASP A 111 -3.22 10.85 -7.75
CA ASP A 111 -3.56 11.48 -9.02
C ASP A 111 -5.00 11.98 -9.01
N GLU A 112 -5.26 13.11 -9.66
CA GLU A 112 -6.62 13.62 -9.85
C GLU A 112 -7.51 12.67 -10.65
N ALA A 113 -6.89 11.81 -11.45
CA ALA A 113 -7.57 10.74 -12.16
C ALA A 113 -7.92 9.54 -11.25
N ALA A 114 -7.44 9.52 -10.03
CA ALA A 114 -7.83 8.50 -9.06
C ALA A 114 -9.34 8.64 -8.79
N GLY A 115 -10.08 7.59 -9.06
CA GLY A 115 -11.53 7.56 -8.85
C GLY A 115 -12.38 7.72 -10.12
N THR A 116 -11.79 7.95 -11.28
CA THR A 116 -12.58 8.06 -12.53
C THR A 116 -12.98 6.71 -13.11
N SER A 117 -12.28 5.66 -12.79
CA SER A 117 -12.69 4.29 -13.10
C SER A 117 -11.83 3.31 -12.30
N TYR A 118 -12.49 2.42 -11.61
CA TYR A 118 -11.84 1.41 -10.78
C TYR A 118 -11.25 1.94 -9.47
N ALA A 119 -10.66 1.05 -8.73
CA ALA A 119 -10.03 1.26 -7.45
C ALA A 119 -8.60 1.84 -7.59
N LEU A 120 -8.36 2.70 -8.57
CA LEU A 120 -7.06 3.36 -8.74
C LEU A 120 -6.86 4.39 -7.64
N MET A 121 -5.85 4.16 -6.82
CA MET A 121 -5.58 4.99 -5.64
C MET A 121 -4.52 6.06 -5.88
N GLY A 122 -3.74 5.93 -6.93
CA GLY A 122 -2.68 6.86 -7.24
C GLY A 122 -1.46 6.19 -7.86
N THR A 123 -0.35 6.91 -7.90
CA THR A 123 0.91 6.45 -8.44
C THR A 123 1.93 6.27 -7.31
N VAL A 124 2.58 5.12 -7.28
CA VAL A 124 3.71 4.85 -6.38
C VAL A 124 4.99 4.93 -7.18
N GLU A 125 5.85 5.87 -6.84
CA GLU A 125 7.21 5.90 -7.32
C GLU A 125 8.02 4.88 -6.52
N ALA A 126 8.29 3.74 -7.13
CA ALA A 126 8.97 2.63 -6.47
C ALA A 126 10.45 2.97 -6.26
N ILE A 127 10.86 3.01 -5.00
CA ILE A 127 12.26 3.18 -4.59
C ILE A 127 12.87 1.82 -4.31
N SER A 128 12.11 0.91 -3.74
CA SER A 128 12.52 -0.47 -3.47
C SER A 128 11.40 -1.44 -3.83
N VAL A 129 11.78 -2.55 -4.41
CA VAL A 129 10.87 -3.65 -4.73
C VAL A 129 11.54 -4.93 -4.31
N ALA A 130 10.88 -5.70 -3.48
CA ALA A 130 11.36 -6.99 -2.99
C ALA A 130 10.25 -8.02 -3.06
N PRO A 131 10.58 -9.30 -3.29
CA PRO A 131 9.59 -10.37 -3.17
C PRO A 131 8.93 -10.32 -1.79
N ALA A 132 7.61 -10.49 -1.74
CA ALA A 132 6.92 -10.56 -0.48
C ALA A 132 7.36 -11.82 0.27
N LYS A 133 7.59 -11.67 1.56
CA LYS A 133 7.88 -12.81 2.43
C LYS A 133 6.56 -13.50 2.79
N ASN A 134 6.52 -14.80 2.60
CA ASN A 134 5.42 -15.65 3.07
C ASN A 134 5.53 -15.89 4.58
#